data_c03d31a15459d303aa2f0f42e1033e2e
#
_entry.id   c03d31a15459d303aa2f0f42e1033e2e
#
_cell.length_a   1.000
_cell.length_b   1.000
_cell.length_c   1.000
_cell.angle_alpha   90.00
_cell.angle_beta   90.00
_cell.angle_gamma   90.00
#
_symmetry.space_group_name_H-M   'P 1'
#
loop_
_entity.id
_entity.type
_entity.pdbx_description
1 polymer ?
#
loop_
_entity_poly.entity_id
_entity_poly.type
_entity_poly.pdbx_seq_one_letter_code
_entity_poly.pdbx_strand_id
1 'polypeptide(L)'
;DQILMAEAAQETRDLIRILASSYRERGEKVPIITPADFFVDDDACGVQSLLDSIATVGEQERLRQVAQRNLETVKTIGAPVPHARELVSALWIRSMSPGRNAGGTRQELQLDITREQPVDDNSFQGELVQLIEASINIHGEESPDGRLRFGLEENPRSKVRASAKNDKLWQQ
;
A
#
# COMPACT_ATOMS: atom_id res chain seq x y z
N ASP A 1 -7.41 12.16 6.73
CA ASP A 1 -6.54 13.12 6.03
C ASP A 1 -6.10 12.60 4.65
N GLN A 2 -5.64 11.35 4.53
CA GLN A 2 -5.23 10.79 3.22
C GLN A 2 -6.39 10.72 2.22
N ILE A 3 -7.59 10.38 2.67
CA ILE A 3 -8.79 10.37 1.83
C ILE A 3 -9.16 11.79 1.38
N LEU A 4 -9.04 12.77 2.28
CA LEU A 4 -9.29 14.18 1.97
C LEU A 4 -8.27 14.78 1.00
N MET A 5 -7.06 14.24 0.96
CA MET A 5 -6.00 14.68 0.06
C MET A 5 -6.06 14.03 -1.32
N ALA A 6 -6.90 13.03 -1.53
CA ALA A 6 -7.22 12.58 -2.88
C ALA A 6 -7.96 13.71 -3.60
N GLU A 7 -7.38 14.25 -4.67
CA GLU A 7 -7.91 15.41 -5.42
C GLU A 7 -9.38 15.30 -5.83
N ALA A 8 -9.94 14.13 -5.73
CA ALA A 8 -11.27 13.81 -6.20
C ALA A 8 -12.34 13.70 -5.13
N ALA A 9 -12.04 13.77 -3.86
CA ALA A 9 -13.08 13.82 -2.82
C ALA A 9 -13.73 15.23 -2.81
N GLN A 10 -14.37 15.58 -3.91
CA GLN A 10 -14.95 16.92 -4.08
C GLN A 10 -16.24 17.10 -3.29
N GLU A 11 -16.89 16.03 -2.87
CA GLU A 11 -18.14 16.09 -2.16
C GLU A 11 -18.05 15.47 -0.77
N THR A 12 -18.45 16.22 0.24
CA THR A 12 -18.60 15.75 1.64
C THR A 12 -19.41 14.44 1.74
N ARG A 13 -20.39 14.26 0.86
CA ARG A 13 -21.22 13.07 0.78
C ARG A 13 -20.42 11.81 0.45
N ASP A 14 -19.48 11.88 -0.49
CA ASP A 14 -18.66 10.73 -0.87
C ASP A 14 -17.68 10.34 0.24
N LEU A 15 -17.11 11.32 0.92
CA LEU A 15 -16.30 11.08 2.12
C LEU A 15 -17.12 10.37 3.21
N ILE A 16 -18.36 10.83 3.48
CA ILE A 16 -19.24 10.20 4.48
C ILE A 16 -19.59 8.76 4.06
N ARG A 17 -19.83 8.50 2.78
CA ARG A 17 -20.11 7.14 2.28
C ARG A 17 -18.91 6.21 2.48
N ILE A 18 -17.71 6.66 2.18
CA ILE A 18 -16.47 5.90 2.38
C ILE A 18 -16.30 5.59 3.87
N LEU A 19 -16.40 6.58 4.73
CA LEU A 19 -16.28 6.41 6.18
C LEU A 19 -17.34 5.47 6.74
N ALA A 20 -18.61 5.63 6.32
CA ALA A 20 -19.69 4.77 6.76
C ALA A 20 -19.54 3.32 6.29
N SER A 21 -19.03 3.10 5.06
CA SER A 21 -18.74 1.77 4.54
C SER A 21 -17.60 1.13 5.34
N SER A 22 -16.50 1.85 5.51
CA SER A 22 -15.34 1.37 6.27
C SER A 22 -15.69 1.05 7.72
N TYR A 23 -16.51 1.90 8.36
CA TYR A 23 -16.96 1.66 9.73
C TYR A 23 -17.83 0.41 9.85
N ARG A 24 -18.78 0.19 8.93
CA ARG A 24 -19.62 -1.02 8.93
C ARG A 24 -18.82 -2.30 8.79
N GLU A 25 -17.76 -2.27 8.01
CA GLU A 25 -16.96 -3.46 7.73
C GLU A 25 -15.87 -3.71 8.80
N ARG A 26 -15.34 -2.66 9.40
CA ARG A 26 -14.15 -2.72 10.24
C ARG A 26 -14.34 -2.16 11.64
N GLY A 27 -15.31 -1.29 11.88
CA GLY A 27 -15.43 -0.53 13.13
C GLY A 27 -15.57 -1.37 14.40
N GLU A 28 -16.10 -2.61 14.29
CA GLU A 28 -16.17 -3.54 15.42
C GLU A 28 -14.96 -4.50 15.47
N LYS A 29 -14.11 -4.52 14.45
CA LYS A 29 -13.01 -5.48 14.30
C LYS A 29 -11.66 -4.89 14.64
N VAL A 30 -11.54 -3.57 14.60
CA VAL A 30 -10.28 -2.86 14.84
C VAL A 30 -10.50 -1.64 15.72
N PRO A 31 -9.56 -1.31 16.62
CA PRO A 31 -9.68 -0.15 17.50
C PRO A 31 -9.60 1.18 16.76
N ILE A 32 -8.86 1.22 15.66
CA ILE A 32 -8.68 2.39 14.79
C ILE A 32 -8.68 1.92 13.35
N ILE A 33 -9.46 2.57 12.48
CA ILE A 33 -9.42 2.35 11.04
C ILE A 33 -8.26 3.16 10.46
N THR A 34 -7.36 2.50 9.76
CA THR A 34 -6.17 3.08 9.13
C THR A 34 -6.20 2.85 7.61
N PRO A 35 -5.28 3.44 6.82
CA PRO A 35 -5.11 3.09 5.41
C PRO A 35 -4.93 1.59 5.14
N ALA A 36 -4.37 0.84 6.10
CA ALA A 36 -4.18 -0.60 5.99
C ALA A 36 -5.48 -1.42 6.00
N ASP A 37 -6.61 -0.81 6.37
CA ASP A 37 -7.92 -1.47 6.41
C ASP A 37 -8.67 -1.42 5.07
N PHE A 38 -8.19 -0.64 4.12
CA PHE A 38 -8.70 -0.60 2.76
C PHE A 38 -7.98 -1.65 1.91
N PHE A 39 -8.36 -2.91 2.07
CA PHE A 39 -7.67 -4.02 1.42
C PHE A 39 -7.69 -3.90 -0.10
N VAL A 40 -6.50 -3.92 -0.69
CA VAL A 40 -6.31 -3.76 -2.14
C VAL A 40 -6.93 -4.91 -2.95
N ASP A 41 -7.03 -6.10 -2.35
CA ASP A 41 -7.57 -7.33 -2.93
C ASP A 41 -9.05 -7.61 -2.56
N ASP A 42 -9.73 -6.63 -1.98
CA ASP A 42 -11.12 -6.76 -1.52
C ASP A 42 -11.88 -5.47 -1.84
N ASP A 43 -13.09 -5.58 -2.36
CA ASP A 43 -13.98 -4.44 -2.66
C ASP A 43 -14.76 -3.96 -1.43
N ALA A 44 -14.71 -4.69 -0.34
CA ALA A 44 -15.24 -4.28 0.95
C ALA A 44 -14.46 -3.08 1.55
N CYS A 45 -14.86 -2.66 2.75
CA CYS A 45 -14.18 -1.58 3.48
C CYS A 45 -14.15 -0.23 2.75
N GLY A 46 -15.13 0.03 1.89
CA GLY A 46 -15.24 1.29 1.19
C GLY A 46 -14.31 1.49 -0.01
N VAL A 47 -13.54 0.45 -0.40
CA VAL A 47 -12.61 0.52 -1.53
C VAL A 47 -13.33 0.92 -2.82
N GLN A 48 -14.47 0.28 -3.14
CA GLN A 48 -15.24 0.63 -4.32
C GLN A 48 -15.77 2.07 -4.25
N SER A 49 -16.33 2.47 -3.11
CA SER A 49 -16.80 3.85 -2.92
C SER A 49 -15.68 4.88 -3.01
N LEU A 50 -14.46 4.53 -2.57
CA LEU A 50 -13.28 5.37 -2.73
C LEU A 50 -12.92 5.53 -4.22
N LEU A 51 -12.84 4.44 -4.97
CA LEU A 51 -12.52 4.46 -6.39
C LEU A 51 -13.57 5.24 -7.19
N ASP A 52 -14.84 5.04 -6.92
CA ASP A 52 -15.95 5.74 -7.57
C ASP A 52 -15.93 7.27 -7.32
N SER A 53 -15.36 7.69 -6.19
CA SER A 53 -15.26 9.11 -5.83
C SER A 53 -14.07 9.83 -6.44
N ILE A 54 -13.13 9.10 -7.04
CA ILE A 54 -11.87 9.66 -7.56
C ILE A 54 -12.02 10.07 -9.04
N ALA A 55 -11.75 11.33 -9.37
CA ALA A 55 -11.92 11.88 -10.73
C ALA A 55 -11.01 11.21 -11.78
N THR A 56 -9.88 10.63 -11.39
CA THR A 56 -8.91 9.94 -12.25
C THR A 56 -9.02 8.41 -12.13
N VAL A 57 -10.23 7.88 -12.12
CA VAL A 57 -10.51 6.45 -11.88
C VAL A 57 -9.59 5.51 -12.67
N GLY A 58 -9.35 5.79 -13.95
CA GLY A 58 -8.53 4.90 -14.78
C GLY A 58 -7.07 4.79 -14.33
N GLU A 59 -6.46 5.84 -13.81
CA GLU A 59 -5.09 5.81 -13.28
C GLU A 59 -5.05 5.12 -11.91
N GLN A 60 -5.98 5.45 -11.04
CA GLN A 60 -6.07 4.86 -9.71
C GLN A 60 -6.39 3.36 -9.77
N GLU A 61 -7.24 2.94 -10.69
CA GLU A 61 -7.52 1.53 -10.92
C GLU A 61 -6.26 0.77 -11.41
N ARG A 62 -5.46 1.37 -12.30
CA ARG A 62 -4.16 0.79 -12.70
C ARG A 62 -3.20 0.68 -11.52
N LEU A 63 -3.16 1.69 -10.66
CA LEU A 63 -2.32 1.68 -9.46
C LEU A 63 -2.75 0.56 -8.51
N ARG A 64 -4.06 0.34 -8.35
CA ARG A 64 -4.62 -0.78 -7.60
C ARG A 64 -4.17 -2.12 -8.17
N GLN A 65 -4.28 -2.31 -9.48
CA GLN A 65 -3.85 -3.54 -10.16
C GLN A 65 -2.34 -3.80 -10.00
N VAL A 66 -1.53 -2.75 -10.00
CA VAL A 66 -0.10 -2.84 -9.70
C VAL A 66 0.11 -3.32 -8.27
N ALA A 67 -0.56 -2.73 -7.29
CA ALA A 67 -0.46 -3.13 -5.89
C ALA A 67 -0.93 -4.58 -5.67
N GLN A 68 -2.04 -4.99 -6.28
CA GLN A 68 -2.53 -6.38 -6.24
C GLN A 68 -1.49 -7.37 -6.77
N ARG A 69 -0.88 -7.07 -7.93
CA ARG A 69 0.18 -7.93 -8.49
C ARG A 69 1.40 -8.03 -7.57
N ASN A 70 1.79 -6.93 -6.94
CA ASN A 70 2.89 -6.97 -5.98
C ASN A 70 2.53 -7.81 -4.74
N LEU A 71 1.30 -7.72 -4.23
CA LEU A 71 0.82 -8.58 -3.14
C LEU A 71 0.87 -10.06 -3.53
N GLU A 72 0.38 -10.41 -4.71
CA GLU A 72 0.43 -11.79 -5.20
C GLU A 72 1.88 -12.29 -5.40
N THR A 73 2.78 -11.43 -5.86
CA THR A 73 4.21 -11.77 -5.96
C THR A 73 4.79 -12.12 -4.60
N VAL A 74 4.57 -11.29 -3.58
CA VAL A 74 5.03 -11.54 -2.20
C VAL A 74 4.50 -12.88 -1.67
N LYS A 75 3.20 -13.15 -1.87
CA LYS A 75 2.59 -14.43 -1.48
C LYS A 75 3.21 -15.62 -2.22
N THR A 76 3.43 -15.50 -3.52
CA THR A 76 3.92 -16.59 -4.38
C THR A 76 5.37 -16.97 -4.06
N ILE A 77 6.23 -15.99 -3.77
CA ILE A 77 7.62 -16.27 -3.41
C ILE A 77 7.78 -16.72 -1.95
N GLY A 78 6.70 -16.70 -1.17
CA GLY A 78 6.74 -17.07 0.24
C GLY A 78 7.63 -16.17 1.09
N ALA A 79 7.74 -14.88 0.72
CA ALA A 79 8.51 -13.93 1.51
C ALA A 79 7.94 -13.81 2.94
N PRO A 80 8.80 -13.74 3.96
CA PRO A 80 8.37 -13.63 5.35
C PRO A 80 7.87 -12.20 5.66
N VAL A 81 6.70 -11.87 5.11
CA VAL A 81 6.00 -10.59 5.30
C VAL A 81 4.61 -10.87 5.89
N PRO A 82 4.51 -11.12 7.21
CA PRO A 82 3.24 -11.44 7.87
C PRO A 82 2.13 -10.41 7.62
N HIS A 83 2.49 -9.12 7.55
CA HIS A 83 1.54 -8.02 7.31
C HIS A 83 1.53 -7.55 5.85
N ALA A 84 1.83 -8.45 4.89
CA ALA A 84 1.93 -8.07 3.47
C ALA A 84 0.66 -7.40 2.94
N ARG A 85 -0.52 -7.94 3.29
CA ARG A 85 -1.81 -7.40 2.84
C ARG A 85 -2.04 -5.99 3.35
N GLU A 86 -1.81 -5.77 4.63
CA GLU A 86 -1.95 -4.49 5.31
C GLU A 86 -0.95 -3.46 4.79
N LEU A 87 0.32 -3.84 4.66
CA LEU A 87 1.39 -2.95 4.17
C LEU A 87 1.15 -2.52 2.72
N VAL A 88 0.81 -3.47 1.84
CA VAL A 88 0.51 -3.16 0.44
C VAL A 88 -0.71 -2.26 0.33
N SER A 89 -1.75 -2.53 1.12
CA SER A 89 -2.98 -1.73 1.15
C SER A 89 -2.72 -0.31 1.65
N ALA A 90 -1.99 -0.17 2.76
CA ALA A 90 -1.61 1.13 3.30
C ALA A 90 -0.80 1.93 2.28
N LEU A 91 0.21 1.29 1.69
CA LEU A 91 1.07 1.96 0.71
C LEU A 91 0.29 2.36 -0.54
N TRP A 92 -0.64 1.52 -1.02
CA TRP A 92 -1.50 1.85 -2.14
C TRP A 92 -2.37 3.08 -1.85
N ILE A 93 -3.11 3.09 -0.74
CA ILE A 93 -3.95 4.24 -0.34
C ILE A 93 -3.11 5.51 -0.21
N ARG A 94 -1.96 5.44 0.44
CA ARG A 94 -1.05 6.59 0.59
C ARG A 94 -0.46 7.06 -0.73
N SER A 95 -0.29 6.16 -1.69
CA SER A 95 0.24 6.50 -3.02
C SER A 95 -0.75 7.29 -3.87
N MET A 96 -2.06 7.26 -3.55
CA MET A 96 -3.07 8.07 -4.22
C MET A 96 -3.05 9.55 -3.82
N SER A 97 -2.32 9.90 -2.76
CA SER A 97 -2.18 11.30 -2.35
C SER A 97 -1.36 12.09 -3.36
N PRO A 98 -1.74 13.33 -3.67
CA PRO A 98 -1.02 14.14 -4.66
C PRO A 98 0.31 14.70 -4.13
N GLY A 99 1.21 14.99 -5.06
CA GLY A 99 2.42 15.78 -4.83
C GLY A 99 3.40 15.17 -3.84
N ARG A 100 3.95 16.00 -2.97
CA ARG A 100 5.02 15.60 -2.02
C ARG A 100 4.54 14.65 -0.92
N ASN A 101 3.23 14.56 -0.70
CA ASN A 101 2.64 13.69 0.31
C ASN A 101 2.33 12.28 -0.22
N ALA A 102 2.59 12.02 -1.50
CA ALA A 102 2.40 10.71 -2.09
C ALA A 102 3.25 9.63 -1.38
N GLY A 103 2.62 8.53 -1.02
CA GLY A 103 3.28 7.43 -0.35
C GLY A 103 3.32 7.56 1.18
N GLY A 104 4.09 6.68 1.83
CA GLY A 104 4.24 6.64 3.28
C GLY A 104 5.69 6.57 3.72
N THR A 105 6.02 7.22 4.83
CA THR A 105 7.28 6.99 5.54
C THR A 105 7.23 5.65 6.26
N ARG A 106 8.40 5.15 6.67
CA ARG A 106 8.51 3.94 7.48
C ARG A 106 7.60 4.00 8.72
N GLN A 107 7.64 5.11 9.45
CA GLN A 107 6.86 5.29 10.67
C GLN A 107 5.36 5.32 10.39
N GLU A 108 4.94 6.01 9.34
CA GLU A 108 3.53 6.05 8.93
C GLU A 108 3.01 4.66 8.58
N LEU A 109 3.77 3.86 7.82
CA LEU A 109 3.39 2.50 7.44
C LEU A 109 3.33 1.56 8.66
N GLN A 110 4.27 1.69 9.60
CA GLN A 110 4.27 0.92 10.84
C GLN A 110 3.05 1.26 11.71
N LEU A 111 2.69 2.53 11.82
CA LEU A 111 1.48 2.98 12.51
C LEU A 111 0.21 2.44 11.85
N ASP A 112 0.16 2.43 10.52
CA ASP A 112 -1.02 1.95 9.79
C ASP A 112 -1.32 0.47 10.06
N ILE A 113 -0.30 -0.36 10.23
CA ILE A 113 -0.47 -1.80 10.51
C ILE A 113 -0.55 -2.12 12.01
N THR A 114 -0.24 -1.16 12.88
CA THR A 114 -0.32 -1.34 14.33
C THR A 114 -1.78 -1.49 14.74
N ARG A 115 -2.05 -2.47 15.60
CA ARG A 115 -3.36 -2.77 16.18
C ARG A 115 -3.31 -2.60 17.69
N GLU A 116 -3.75 -3.61 18.44
CA GLU A 116 -3.72 -3.61 19.90
C GLU A 116 -2.30 -3.65 20.47
N GLN A 117 -1.40 -4.33 19.78
CA GLN A 117 0.01 -4.43 20.13
C GLN A 117 0.86 -3.71 19.09
N PRO A 118 1.86 -2.94 19.49
CA PRO A 118 2.80 -2.34 18.56
C PRO A 118 3.62 -3.43 17.84
N VAL A 119 3.82 -3.25 16.54
CA VAL A 119 4.71 -4.11 15.78
C VAL A 119 6.15 -3.73 16.12
N ASP A 120 6.96 -4.72 16.49
CA ASP A 120 8.38 -4.51 16.80
C ASP A 120 9.15 -3.89 15.64
N ASP A 121 9.98 -2.90 15.93
CA ASP A 121 10.70 -2.13 14.92
C ASP A 121 11.61 -2.98 14.02
N ASN A 122 12.29 -3.97 14.58
CA ASN A 122 13.19 -4.84 13.81
C ASN A 122 12.39 -5.79 12.91
N SER A 123 11.31 -6.35 13.45
CA SER A 123 10.40 -7.22 12.69
C SER A 123 9.78 -6.43 11.54
N PHE A 124 9.27 -5.24 11.81
CA PHE A 124 8.70 -4.36 10.79
C PHE A 124 9.71 -3.99 9.71
N GLN A 125 10.94 -3.63 10.11
CA GLN A 125 12.02 -3.32 9.17
C GLN A 125 12.33 -4.52 8.26
N GLY A 126 12.37 -5.72 8.83
CA GLY A 126 12.57 -6.95 8.07
C GLY A 126 11.46 -7.17 7.03
N GLU A 127 10.20 -7.02 7.43
CA GLU A 127 9.05 -7.13 6.51
C GLU A 127 9.10 -6.07 5.39
N LEU A 128 9.38 -4.83 5.73
CA LEU A 128 9.45 -3.74 4.76
C LEU A 128 10.54 -3.96 3.72
N VAL A 129 11.72 -4.40 4.14
CA VAL A 129 12.83 -4.76 3.24
C VAL A 129 12.41 -5.90 2.30
N GLN A 130 11.79 -6.97 2.83
CA GLN A 130 11.33 -8.10 2.01
C GLN A 130 10.24 -7.67 1.02
N LEU A 131 9.31 -6.82 1.43
CA LEU A 131 8.29 -6.24 0.56
C LEU A 131 8.92 -5.45 -0.59
N ILE A 132 9.88 -4.56 -0.30
CA ILE A 132 10.56 -3.75 -1.31
C ILE A 132 11.37 -4.62 -2.27
N GLU A 133 12.05 -5.64 -1.76
CA GLU A 133 12.84 -6.57 -2.59
C GLU A 133 11.97 -7.45 -3.50
N ALA A 134 10.77 -7.81 -3.05
CA ALA A 134 9.81 -8.57 -3.83
C ALA A 134 9.04 -7.73 -4.86
N SER A 135 9.07 -6.40 -4.74
CA SER A 135 8.21 -5.48 -5.49
C SER A 135 9.01 -4.66 -6.49
N ILE A 136 8.61 -4.71 -7.76
CA ILE A 136 9.27 -3.94 -8.82
C ILE A 136 8.64 -2.55 -9.05
N ASN A 137 7.51 -2.27 -8.44
CA ASN A 137 6.75 -1.03 -8.61
C ASN A 137 6.80 -0.10 -7.39
N ILE A 138 7.56 -0.44 -6.35
CA ILE A 138 7.77 0.45 -5.20
C ILE A 138 8.93 1.41 -5.53
N HIS A 139 8.64 2.70 -5.41
CA HIS A 139 9.57 3.81 -5.62
C HIS A 139 9.78 4.58 -4.34
N GLY A 140 10.89 5.29 -4.25
CA GLY A 140 11.23 6.15 -3.12
C GLY A 140 12.54 5.75 -2.45
N GLU A 141 12.81 6.38 -1.31
CA GLU A 141 14.05 6.16 -0.56
C GLU A 141 13.75 5.38 0.71
N GLU A 142 14.62 4.42 1.00
CA GLU A 142 14.58 3.60 2.22
C GLU A 142 15.16 4.34 3.45
N SER A 143 15.37 5.66 3.35
CA SER A 143 15.83 6.50 4.47
C SER A 143 14.71 6.67 5.50
N PRO A 144 15.01 6.98 6.78
CA PRO A 144 14.00 7.14 7.83
C PRO A 144 12.89 8.14 7.48
N ASP A 145 13.24 9.23 6.80
CA ASP A 145 12.31 10.27 6.36
C ASP A 145 11.87 10.10 4.90
N GLY A 146 12.39 9.09 4.21
CA GLY A 146 12.04 8.76 2.84
C GLY A 146 10.61 8.26 2.73
N ARG A 147 9.94 8.63 1.64
CA ARG A 147 8.59 8.15 1.36
C ARG A 147 8.61 7.07 0.30
N LEU A 148 7.99 5.96 0.59
CA LEU A 148 7.76 4.85 -0.35
C LEU A 148 6.39 5.02 -0.99
N ARG A 149 6.29 4.72 -2.28
CA ARG A 149 5.01 4.77 -3.02
C ARG A 149 4.96 3.74 -4.12
N PHE A 150 3.77 3.30 -4.48
CA PHE A 150 3.56 2.59 -5.74
C PHE A 150 3.62 3.56 -6.92
N GLY A 151 4.20 3.10 -8.02
CA GLY A 151 4.17 3.77 -9.32
C GLY A 151 3.70 2.80 -10.39
N LEU A 152 3.12 3.33 -11.47
CA LEU A 152 2.66 2.53 -12.62
C LEU A 152 3.83 1.89 -13.37
N GLU A 153 4.97 2.54 -13.37
CA GLU A 153 6.19 2.06 -14.01
C GLU A 153 7.00 1.17 -13.07
N GLU A 154 7.80 0.29 -13.66
CA GLU A 154 8.75 -0.52 -12.92
C GLU A 154 9.90 0.35 -12.37
N ASN A 155 10.30 0.13 -11.12
CA ASN A 155 11.48 0.75 -10.56
C ASN A 155 12.75 0.07 -11.12
N PRO A 156 13.60 0.78 -11.88
CA PRO A 156 14.79 0.17 -12.48
C PRO A 156 15.75 -0.47 -11.45
N ARG A 157 15.86 0.12 -10.26
CA ARG A 157 16.70 -0.43 -9.18
C ARG A 157 16.18 -1.78 -8.68
N SER A 158 14.85 -1.89 -8.48
CA SER A 158 14.22 -3.13 -8.04
C SER A 158 14.30 -4.21 -9.12
N LYS A 159 14.18 -3.82 -10.39
CA LYS A 159 14.34 -4.73 -11.53
C LYS A 159 15.75 -5.32 -11.59
N VAL A 160 16.78 -4.50 -11.40
CA VAL A 160 18.18 -4.96 -11.35
C VAL A 160 18.41 -5.90 -10.16
N ARG A 161 17.88 -5.56 -8.96
CA ARG A 161 17.97 -6.43 -7.78
C ARG A 161 17.29 -7.79 -8.00
N ALA A 162 16.10 -7.79 -8.56
CA ALA A 162 15.36 -9.02 -8.88
C ALA A 162 16.10 -9.88 -9.91
N SER A 163 16.70 -9.26 -10.93
CA SER A 163 17.51 -9.95 -11.94
C SER A 163 18.80 -10.51 -11.34
N ALA A 164 19.46 -9.79 -10.45
CA ALA A 164 20.69 -10.23 -9.78
C ALA A 164 20.47 -11.46 -8.86
N LYS A 165 19.26 -11.61 -8.29
CA LYS A 165 18.87 -12.78 -7.47
C LYS A 165 18.40 -13.98 -8.30
N ASN A 166 18.26 -13.83 -9.61
CA ASN A 166 17.82 -14.91 -10.50
C ASN A 166 19.00 -15.77 -10.93
N ASP A 167 19.32 -16.80 -10.14
CA ASP A 167 20.44 -17.73 -10.40
C ASP A 167 20.37 -18.41 -11.78
N LYS A 168 19.18 -18.50 -12.38
CA LYS A 168 19.02 -19.06 -13.74
C LYS A 168 19.64 -18.20 -14.85
N LEU A 169 19.81 -16.89 -14.61
CA LEU A 169 20.46 -15.98 -15.55
C LEU A 169 21.99 -16.11 -15.54
N TRP A 170 22.57 -16.68 -14.48
CA TRP A 170 24.01 -16.79 -14.28
C TRP A 170 24.56 -18.19 -14.59
N GLN A 171 23.69 -19.14 -14.98
CA GLN A 171 24.03 -20.52 -15.30
C GLN A 171 24.15 -20.79 -16.82
N GLN A 172 24.30 -19.74 -17.63
CA GLN A 172 24.57 -19.87 -19.07
C GLN A 172 26.04 -19.72 -19.41
#